data_959c09023c1fdfa562034cb1fab4c3a8
#
_entry.id   959c09023c1fdfa562034cb1fab4c3a8
#
_cell.length_a   1.000
_cell.length_b   1.000
_cell.length_c   1.000
_cell.angle_alpha   90.00
_cell.angle_beta   90.00
_cell.angle_gamma   90.00
#
_symmetry.space_group_name_H-M   'P 1'
#
loop_
_entity.id
_entity.type
_entity.pdbx_description
1 polymer ?
#
loop_
_entity_poly.entity_id
_entity_poly.type
_entity_poly.pdbx_seq_one_letter_code
_entity_poly.pdbx_strand_id
1 'polypeptide(L)'
;MPMTGERLDELQLPLMVPKNTELMKTAYTVSVDYVHGTTTGISAHDRAMTARKLADPSSKPEDFSRPGHILPLRAVPGGVMDRFGHTEAAVDLCKLSGVSPVACIGELLKEDDLSGGMARRDDCFAFGKKHGIKMITIKDLIAYRKRVNL
;
A
#
# COMPACT_ATOMS: atom_id res chain seq x y z
N MET A 1 0.88 0.43 -3.55
CA MET A 1 1.03 -0.86 -2.86
C MET A 1 2.15 -0.77 -1.81
N PRO A 2 1.82 -0.53 -0.53
CA PRO A 2 2.79 -0.59 0.56
C PRO A 2 3.41 -2.00 0.71
N MET A 3 4.72 -2.04 0.94
CA MET A 3 5.44 -3.27 1.26
C MET A 3 6.76 -2.97 1.99
N THR A 4 7.39 -4.00 2.55
CA THR A 4 8.67 -3.83 3.25
C THR A 4 9.80 -3.51 2.28
N GLY A 5 10.87 -2.90 2.81
CA GLY A 5 12.09 -2.64 2.05
C GLY A 5 12.72 -3.91 1.50
N GLU A 6 12.76 -4.96 2.33
CA GLU A 6 13.31 -6.27 1.95
C GLU A 6 12.59 -6.84 0.72
N ARG A 7 11.25 -6.79 0.71
CA ARG A 7 10.48 -7.29 -0.44
C ARG A 7 10.75 -6.49 -1.71
N LEU A 8 10.87 -5.17 -1.61
CA LEU A 8 11.24 -4.32 -2.76
C LEU A 8 12.65 -4.63 -3.28
N ASP A 9 13.58 -4.88 -2.37
CA ASP A 9 14.97 -5.21 -2.73
C ASP A 9 15.05 -6.59 -3.40
N GLU A 10 14.32 -7.61 -2.89
CA GLU A 10 14.16 -8.92 -3.53
C GLU A 10 13.64 -8.80 -4.96
N LEU A 11 12.64 -7.94 -5.18
CA LEU A 11 12.05 -7.71 -6.50
C LEU A 11 12.81 -6.69 -7.36
N GLN A 12 13.94 -6.16 -6.87
CA GLN A 12 14.76 -5.16 -7.55
C GLN A 12 13.96 -3.92 -7.97
N LEU A 13 13.14 -3.39 -7.06
CA LEU A 13 12.31 -2.21 -7.26
C LEU A 13 12.92 -0.98 -6.58
N PRO A 14 13.79 -0.21 -7.28
CA PRO A 14 14.42 0.97 -6.73
C PRO A 14 13.42 2.11 -6.54
N LEU A 15 13.81 3.11 -5.74
CA LEU A 15 13.05 4.35 -5.63
C LEU A 15 12.87 5.01 -7.00
N MET A 16 11.71 5.60 -7.22
CA MET A 16 11.33 6.26 -8.47
C MET A 16 12.25 7.44 -8.80
N VAL A 17 12.72 8.14 -7.78
CA VAL A 17 13.60 9.30 -7.91
C VAL A 17 14.76 9.24 -6.91
N PRO A 18 15.97 9.70 -7.28
CA PRO A 18 17.10 9.73 -6.36
C PRO A 18 16.95 10.79 -5.26
N LYS A 19 16.18 11.87 -5.51
CA LYS A 19 15.89 12.93 -4.56
C LYS A 19 14.38 13.12 -4.44
N ASN A 20 13.80 12.64 -3.34
CA ASN A 20 12.38 12.81 -3.08
C ASN A 20 12.07 14.25 -2.61
N THR A 21 11.27 14.98 -3.38
CA THR A 21 10.79 16.34 -3.08
C THR A 21 9.33 16.38 -2.64
N GLU A 22 8.65 15.21 -2.58
CA GLU A 22 7.26 15.09 -2.15
C GLU A 22 7.11 15.53 -0.69
N LEU A 23 6.02 16.23 -0.36
CA LEU A 23 5.80 16.88 0.94
C LEU A 23 5.84 15.88 2.11
N MET A 24 5.19 14.73 1.96
CA MET A 24 5.11 13.68 2.99
C MET A 24 6.25 12.68 2.92
N LYS A 25 7.18 12.88 1.97
CA LYS A 25 8.31 11.97 1.72
C LYS A 25 7.90 10.52 1.47
N THR A 26 6.73 10.32 0.86
CA THR A 26 6.26 8.99 0.47
C THR A 26 7.26 8.35 -0.48
N ALA A 27 7.78 7.20 -0.11
CA ALA A 27 8.87 6.54 -0.82
C ALA A 27 8.33 5.69 -1.98
N TYR A 28 7.91 6.34 -3.05
CA TYR A 28 7.50 5.68 -4.28
C TYR A 28 8.69 4.96 -4.93
N THR A 29 8.44 3.75 -5.41
CA THR A 29 9.38 3.03 -6.28
C THR A 29 8.96 3.13 -7.74
N VAL A 30 9.77 2.58 -8.65
CA VAL A 30 9.35 2.41 -10.05
C VAL A 30 8.04 1.63 -10.10
N SER A 31 7.16 2.00 -11.03
CA SER A 31 5.89 1.31 -11.24
C SER A 31 6.09 -0.02 -11.95
N VAL A 32 5.20 -0.98 -11.74
CA VAL A 32 5.33 -2.33 -12.29
C VAL A 32 4.00 -2.89 -12.77
N ASP A 33 4.09 -3.88 -13.67
CA ASP A 33 3.01 -4.81 -14.02
C ASP A 33 3.55 -6.23 -14.06
N TYR A 34 2.73 -7.20 -13.64
CA TYR A 34 3.04 -8.63 -13.80
C TYR A 34 2.88 -9.02 -15.28
N VAL A 35 3.85 -9.79 -15.81
CA VAL A 35 3.93 -10.04 -17.25
C VAL A 35 3.24 -11.32 -17.72
N HIS A 36 2.94 -12.25 -16.82
CA HIS A 36 2.37 -13.54 -17.19
C HIS A 36 0.84 -13.56 -17.01
N GLY A 37 0.10 -13.76 -18.09
CA GLY A 37 -1.36 -13.86 -18.06
C GLY A 37 -2.09 -12.53 -17.88
N THR A 38 -1.38 -11.40 -18.07
CA THR A 38 -1.93 -10.05 -18.15
C THR A 38 -1.97 -9.54 -19.58
N THR A 39 -2.71 -8.47 -19.85
CA THR A 39 -2.77 -7.81 -21.16
C THR A 39 -1.94 -6.53 -21.14
N THR A 40 -2.58 -5.37 -21.04
CA THR A 40 -1.90 -4.07 -21.00
C THR A 40 -1.51 -3.63 -19.58
N GLY A 41 -1.89 -4.38 -18.54
CA GLY A 41 -1.62 -4.06 -17.15
C GLY A 41 -2.66 -3.16 -16.46
N ILE A 42 -3.50 -2.44 -17.23
CA ILE A 42 -4.39 -1.39 -16.66
C ILE A 42 -5.75 -1.93 -16.21
N SER A 43 -6.21 -3.07 -16.72
CA SER A 43 -7.51 -3.62 -16.32
C SER A 43 -7.56 -3.93 -14.82
N ALA A 44 -8.75 -3.97 -14.22
CA ALA A 44 -8.89 -4.38 -12.82
C ALA A 44 -8.34 -5.79 -12.58
N HIS A 45 -8.51 -6.70 -13.57
CA HIS A 45 -7.95 -8.04 -13.54
C HIS A 45 -6.42 -8.01 -13.50
N ASP A 46 -5.78 -7.29 -14.42
CA ASP A 46 -4.33 -7.23 -14.53
C ASP A 46 -3.69 -6.60 -13.28
N ARG A 47 -4.29 -5.50 -12.79
CA ARG A 47 -3.83 -4.86 -11.55
C ARG A 47 -3.98 -5.77 -10.33
N ALA A 48 -5.08 -6.51 -10.24
CA ALA A 48 -5.28 -7.49 -9.17
C ALA A 48 -4.28 -8.66 -9.27
N MET A 49 -3.95 -9.09 -10.49
CA MET A 49 -2.90 -10.10 -10.72
C MET A 49 -1.55 -9.59 -10.26
N THR A 50 -1.16 -8.38 -10.68
CA THR A 50 0.09 -7.73 -10.26
C THR A 50 0.15 -7.59 -8.75
N ALA A 51 -0.94 -7.15 -8.10
CA ALA A 51 -1.01 -7.02 -6.65
C ALA A 51 -0.79 -8.36 -5.92
N ARG A 52 -1.46 -9.43 -6.38
CA ARG A 52 -1.27 -10.78 -5.81
C ARG A 52 0.16 -11.26 -5.98
N LYS A 53 0.77 -11.02 -7.14
CA LYS A 53 2.13 -11.48 -7.43
C LYS A 53 3.21 -10.67 -6.70
N LEU A 54 2.99 -9.40 -6.42
CA LEU A 54 3.86 -8.65 -5.53
C LEU A 54 3.88 -9.22 -4.10
N ALA A 55 2.75 -9.77 -3.64
CA ALA A 55 2.63 -10.40 -2.32
C ALA A 55 3.07 -11.88 -2.29
N ASP A 56 3.23 -12.53 -3.43
CA ASP A 56 3.63 -13.93 -3.57
C ASP A 56 5.15 -14.05 -3.37
N PRO A 57 5.63 -14.74 -2.31
CA PRO A 57 7.06 -14.86 -2.03
C PRO A 57 7.83 -15.62 -3.12
N SER A 58 7.16 -16.40 -3.97
CA SER A 58 7.78 -17.12 -5.06
C SER A 58 8.05 -16.26 -6.31
N SER A 59 7.47 -15.06 -6.39
CA SER A 59 7.66 -14.15 -7.53
C SER A 59 9.07 -13.56 -7.56
N LYS A 60 9.61 -13.44 -8.76
CA LYS A 60 10.97 -12.98 -9.05
C LYS A 60 10.97 -11.62 -9.76
N PRO A 61 12.11 -10.92 -9.82
CA PRO A 61 12.22 -9.65 -10.56
C PRO A 61 11.76 -9.73 -12.02
N GLU A 62 12.06 -10.84 -12.69
CA GLU A 62 11.74 -11.07 -14.11
C GLU A 62 10.24 -11.18 -14.39
N ASP A 63 9.44 -11.47 -13.36
CA ASP A 63 7.99 -11.59 -13.48
C ASP A 63 7.29 -10.23 -13.66
N PHE A 64 8.04 -9.12 -13.54
CA PHE A 64 7.48 -7.77 -13.57
C PHE A 64 8.14 -6.90 -14.63
N SER A 65 7.32 -6.27 -15.48
CA SER A 65 7.75 -5.18 -16.35
C SER A 65 7.90 -3.87 -15.58
N ARG A 66 8.77 -3.00 -16.05
CA ARG A 66 9.04 -1.64 -15.52
C ARG A 66 9.18 -0.69 -16.70
N PRO A 67 8.39 0.41 -16.79
CA PRO A 67 7.32 0.80 -15.89
C PRO A 67 6.06 -0.05 -16.03
N GLY A 68 5.08 0.16 -15.14
CA GLY A 68 3.76 -0.46 -15.16
C GLY A 68 2.70 0.46 -14.53
N HIS A 69 1.57 -0.11 -14.10
CA HIS A 69 0.43 0.63 -13.58
C HIS A 69 0.26 0.52 -12.05
N ILE A 70 0.97 -0.39 -11.40
CA ILE A 70 0.98 -0.51 -9.94
C ILE A 70 2.19 0.23 -9.38
N LEU A 71 1.95 1.03 -8.34
CA LEU A 71 2.93 1.87 -7.65
C LEU A 71 3.30 1.26 -6.30
N PRO A 72 4.41 0.52 -6.18
CA PRO A 72 4.89 0.06 -4.88
C PRO A 72 5.40 1.23 -4.03
N LEU A 73 5.24 1.10 -2.70
CA LEU A 73 5.68 2.09 -1.71
C LEU A 73 6.56 1.40 -0.66
N ARG A 74 7.73 1.96 -0.41
CA ARG A 74 8.65 1.45 0.62
C ARG A 74 8.22 1.94 1.99
N ALA A 75 7.78 1.02 2.86
CA ALA A 75 7.56 1.32 4.27
C ALA A 75 8.89 1.45 5.02
N VAL A 76 8.96 2.31 6.03
CA VAL A 76 10.11 2.37 6.93
C VAL A 76 10.14 1.14 7.85
N PRO A 77 11.34 0.66 8.26
CA PRO A 77 11.46 -0.59 9.03
C PRO A 77 10.67 -0.61 10.34
N GLY A 78 10.63 0.49 11.08
CA GLY A 78 9.91 0.61 12.36
C GLY A 78 8.39 0.74 12.22
N GLY A 79 7.86 0.79 10.97
CA GLY A 79 6.42 0.90 10.72
C GLY A 79 5.83 2.19 11.28
N VAL A 80 4.59 2.10 11.82
CA VAL A 80 3.90 3.29 12.39
C VAL A 80 4.58 3.87 13.61
N MET A 81 5.58 3.21 14.18
CA MET A 81 6.35 3.75 15.30
C MET A 81 7.35 4.81 14.83
N ASP A 82 7.88 4.68 13.61
CA ASP A 82 8.88 5.60 13.05
C ASP A 82 8.26 6.63 12.10
N ARG A 83 7.21 6.24 11.34
CA ARG A 83 6.48 7.13 10.42
C ARG A 83 4.98 6.90 10.52
N PHE A 84 4.23 7.94 10.87
CA PHE A 84 2.78 7.89 11.07
C PHE A 84 2.00 7.96 9.74
N GLY A 85 2.38 7.09 8.77
CA GLY A 85 1.79 7.07 7.43
C GLY A 85 0.90 5.86 7.17
N HIS A 86 -0.01 5.98 6.18
CA HIS A 86 -0.84 4.85 5.74
C HIS A 86 -0.01 3.72 5.12
N THR A 87 1.14 4.05 4.52
CA THR A 87 2.12 3.06 4.01
C THR A 87 2.56 2.11 5.12
N GLU A 88 3.00 2.67 6.24
CA GLU A 88 3.46 1.92 7.41
C GLU A 88 2.31 1.19 8.09
N ALA A 89 1.16 1.86 8.24
CA ALA A 89 -0.02 1.27 8.85
C ALA A 89 -0.49 0.02 8.10
N ALA A 90 -0.48 0.06 6.77
CA ALA A 90 -0.88 -1.08 5.94
C ALA A 90 0.06 -2.28 6.12
N VAL A 91 1.38 -2.05 6.12
CA VAL A 91 2.39 -3.10 6.33
C VAL A 91 2.29 -3.67 7.74
N ASP A 92 2.11 -2.82 8.75
CA ASP A 92 1.94 -3.26 10.14
C ASP A 92 0.70 -4.12 10.34
N LEU A 93 -0.43 -3.74 9.73
CA LEU A 93 -1.65 -4.54 9.77
C LEU A 93 -1.45 -5.93 9.13
N CYS A 94 -0.72 -6.00 8.02
CA CYS A 94 -0.36 -7.29 7.41
C CYS A 94 0.48 -8.15 8.37
N LYS A 95 1.53 -7.58 8.97
CA LYS A 95 2.39 -8.28 9.95
C LYS A 95 1.59 -8.76 11.16
N LEU A 96 0.75 -7.91 11.74
CA LEU A 96 -0.10 -8.25 12.87
C LEU A 96 -1.13 -9.34 12.55
N SER A 97 -1.54 -9.44 11.30
CA SER A 97 -2.47 -10.46 10.81
C SER A 97 -1.79 -11.76 10.37
N GLY A 98 -0.46 -11.84 10.41
CA GLY A 98 0.31 -13.02 10.01
C GLY A 98 0.29 -13.30 8.51
N VAL A 99 0.04 -12.29 7.68
CA VAL A 99 0.05 -12.40 6.22
C VAL A 99 1.27 -11.71 5.60
N SER A 100 1.52 -11.95 4.30
CA SER A 100 2.59 -11.27 3.56
C SER A 100 2.50 -9.76 3.77
N PRO A 101 3.61 -9.06 4.13
CA PRO A 101 3.62 -7.64 4.45
C PRO A 101 3.55 -6.76 3.19
N VAL A 102 2.57 -7.04 2.34
CA VAL A 102 2.26 -6.34 1.09
C VAL A 102 0.76 -6.04 1.07
N ALA A 103 0.39 -4.78 0.90
CA ALA A 103 -0.98 -4.33 0.94
C ALA A 103 -1.38 -3.49 -0.28
N CYS A 104 -2.68 -3.38 -0.52
CA CYS A 104 -3.25 -2.36 -1.40
C CYS A 104 -3.87 -1.26 -0.54
N ILE A 105 -3.61 -0.01 -0.86
CA ILE A 105 -4.29 1.15 -0.30
C ILE A 105 -4.88 2.00 -1.43
N GLY A 106 -5.96 2.70 -1.13
CA GLY A 106 -6.59 3.63 -2.05
C GLY A 106 -7.26 4.74 -1.27
N GLU A 107 -7.28 5.94 -1.82
CA GLU A 107 -7.94 7.08 -1.23
C GLU A 107 -9.46 6.99 -1.41
N LEU A 108 -10.22 7.31 -0.35
CA LEU A 108 -11.67 7.37 -0.41
C LEU A 108 -12.12 8.78 -0.78
N LEU A 109 -12.89 8.88 -1.85
CA LEU A 109 -13.53 10.14 -2.26
C LEU A 109 -14.84 10.34 -1.50
N LYS A 110 -15.30 11.59 -1.39
CA LYS A 110 -16.66 11.88 -0.93
C LYS A 110 -17.67 11.33 -1.92
N GLU A 111 -18.70 10.63 -1.42
CA GLU A 111 -19.71 9.99 -2.30
C GLU A 111 -20.53 11.01 -3.11
N ASP A 112 -20.90 12.14 -2.50
CA ASP A 112 -21.82 13.13 -3.08
C ASP A 112 -21.11 14.41 -3.57
N ASP A 113 -19.79 14.37 -3.72
CA ASP A 113 -18.99 15.52 -4.16
C ASP A 113 -18.45 15.31 -5.58
N LEU A 114 -19.16 15.87 -6.56
CA LEU A 114 -18.77 15.80 -7.98
C LEU A 114 -17.44 16.50 -8.28
N SER A 115 -16.89 17.29 -7.36
CA SER A 115 -15.54 17.86 -7.47
C SER A 115 -14.44 16.84 -7.26
N GLY A 116 -14.77 15.63 -6.79
CA GLY A 116 -13.81 14.58 -6.44
C GLY A 116 -13.04 14.86 -5.16
N GLY A 117 -13.63 15.62 -4.23
CA GLY A 117 -13.03 15.94 -2.94
C GLY A 117 -12.75 14.68 -2.11
N MET A 118 -11.66 14.70 -1.32
CA MET A 118 -11.27 13.59 -0.47
C MET A 118 -12.19 13.45 0.73
N ALA A 119 -12.62 12.21 1.03
CA ALA A 119 -13.35 11.89 2.24
C ALA A 119 -12.52 12.25 3.49
N ARG A 120 -13.18 12.83 4.49
CA ARG A 120 -12.61 13.17 5.78
C ARG A 120 -13.11 12.18 6.83
N ARG A 121 -12.66 12.33 8.05
CA ARG A 121 -12.95 11.39 9.15
C ARG A 121 -14.44 11.02 9.23
N ASP A 122 -15.32 12.01 9.25
CA ASP A 122 -16.76 11.76 9.45
C ASP A 122 -17.40 11.12 8.20
N ASP A 123 -16.92 11.46 6.99
CA ASP A 123 -17.31 10.79 5.73
C ASP A 123 -16.89 9.31 5.78
N CYS A 124 -15.66 9.04 6.25
CA CYS A 124 -15.15 7.66 6.39
C CYS A 124 -15.95 6.86 7.42
N PHE A 125 -16.37 7.46 8.54
CA PHE A 125 -17.23 6.79 9.52
C PHE A 125 -18.60 6.46 8.92
N ALA A 126 -19.20 7.40 8.17
CA ALA A 126 -20.47 7.17 7.50
C ALA A 126 -20.36 6.03 6.46
N PHE A 127 -19.30 6.07 5.65
CA PHE A 127 -19.00 5.02 4.67
C PHE A 127 -18.80 3.65 5.34
N GLY A 128 -17.96 3.60 6.38
CA GLY A 128 -17.71 2.35 7.13
C GLY A 128 -19.01 1.76 7.72
N LYS A 129 -19.87 2.60 8.29
CA LYS A 129 -21.19 2.18 8.80
C LYS A 129 -22.10 1.66 7.68
N LYS A 130 -22.16 2.36 6.55
CA LYS A 130 -22.98 2.00 5.38
C LYS A 130 -22.57 0.65 4.79
N HIS A 131 -21.27 0.38 4.71
CA HIS A 131 -20.71 -0.80 4.03
C HIS A 131 -20.23 -1.91 5.00
N GLY A 132 -20.45 -1.77 6.31
CA GLY A 132 -20.01 -2.76 7.29
C GLY A 132 -18.49 -2.87 7.42
N ILE A 133 -17.75 -1.79 7.10
CA ILE A 133 -16.28 -1.76 7.13
C ILE A 133 -15.81 -1.13 8.44
N LYS A 134 -14.90 -1.80 9.12
CA LYS A 134 -14.30 -1.28 10.37
C LYS A 134 -13.36 -0.11 10.05
N MET A 135 -13.39 0.90 10.92
CA MET A 135 -12.49 2.04 10.85
C MET A 135 -11.59 2.07 12.08
N ILE A 136 -10.30 2.28 11.86
CA ILE A 136 -9.31 2.50 12.91
C ILE A 136 -8.49 3.75 12.56
N THR A 137 -7.81 4.31 13.55
CA THR A 137 -6.85 5.39 13.33
C THR A 137 -5.42 4.87 13.46
N ILE A 138 -4.46 5.57 12.84
CA ILE A 138 -3.02 5.27 13.04
C ILE A 138 -2.65 5.37 14.52
N LYS A 139 -3.26 6.31 15.27
CA LYS A 139 -3.07 6.45 16.72
C LYS A 139 -3.48 5.17 17.48
N ASP A 140 -4.60 4.56 17.11
CA ASP A 140 -5.07 3.31 17.72
C ASP A 140 -4.13 2.16 17.39
N LEU A 141 -3.63 2.11 16.16
CA LEU A 141 -2.65 1.09 15.74
C LEU A 141 -1.32 1.22 16.50
N ILE A 142 -0.83 2.45 16.71
CA ILE A 142 0.36 2.72 17.55
C ILE A 142 0.13 2.24 18.98
N ALA A 143 -1.01 2.58 19.57
CA ALA A 143 -1.35 2.13 20.93
C ALA A 143 -1.43 0.59 21.02
N TYR A 144 -1.99 -0.05 20.00
CA TYR A 144 -2.05 -1.51 19.92
C TYR A 144 -0.64 -2.13 19.84
N ARG A 145 0.21 -1.65 18.93
CA ARG A 145 1.60 -2.14 18.78
C ARG A 145 2.41 -2.04 20.07
N LYS A 146 2.29 -0.90 20.77
CA LYS A 146 2.93 -0.72 22.09
C LYS A 146 2.49 -1.76 23.12
N ARG A 147 1.20 -2.11 23.11
CA ARG A 147 0.62 -3.10 24.04
C ARG A 147 1.09 -4.52 23.77
N VAL A 148 1.30 -4.89 22.51
CA VAL A 148 1.68 -6.25 22.09
C VAL A 148 3.19 -6.42 21.88
N ASN A 149 4.00 -5.38 22.14
CA ASN A 149 5.47 -5.36 21.99
C ASN A 149 5.96 -5.78 20.59
N LEU A 150 5.31 -5.30 19.56
CA LEU A 150 5.67 -5.54 18.15
C LEU A 150 6.21 -4.27 17.49
#